data_8ebaa15e8e5be53b0cb4be3cd4a8583d
#
_entry.id   8ebaa15e8e5be53b0cb4be3cd4a8583d
#
_cell.length_a   1.000
_cell.length_b   1.000
_cell.length_c   1.000
_cell.angle_alpha   90.00
_cell.angle_beta   90.00
_cell.angle_gamma   90.00
#
_symmetry.space_group_name_H-M   'P 1'
#
loop_
_entity.id
_entity.type
_entity.pdbx_description
1 polymer ?
#
loop_
_entity_poly.entity_id
_entity_poly.type
_entity_poly.pdbx_seq_one_letter_code
_entity_poly.pdbx_strand_id
1 'polypeptide(L)'
;MLNAVGIDVAKRKSTITIRRPGDEIVLPPCDVHHNQTEINELISYIKSLKGETKVCMEHTGRYYEPMAYWLSNAGIFVSAVNPILIKDFKDDDSFRAPKTDKADAAKIARYTLDRWSKLKQYGLMDEIRNQLKTMNRQFGFYMDQKTAMKNNLISLLD
;
A
#
# COMPACT_ATOMS: atom_id res chain seq x y z
N MET A 1 -7.84 -3.15 22.70
CA MET A 1 -6.41 -3.19 22.29
C MET A 1 -6.38 -2.92 20.81
N LEU A 2 -5.54 -1.97 20.35
CA LEU A 2 -5.45 -1.57 18.94
C LEU A 2 -4.16 -2.13 18.35
N ASN A 3 -4.24 -2.79 17.18
CA ASN A 3 -3.08 -3.29 16.47
C ASN A 3 -2.97 -2.57 15.13
N ALA A 4 -1.93 -1.78 14.95
CA ALA A 4 -1.65 -1.08 13.71
C ALA A 4 -0.63 -1.85 12.88
N VAL A 5 -1.04 -2.30 11.73
CA VAL A 5 -0.18 -2.98 10.76
C VAL A 5 0.24 -1.97 9.71
N GLY A 6 1.52 -1.63 9.68
CA GLY A 6 2.11 -0.79 8.63
C GLY A 6 2.76 -1.65 7.57
N ILE A 7 2.41 -1.42 6.31
CA ILE A 7 2.95 -2.16 5.18
C ILE A 7 3.58 -1.19 4.18
N ASP A 8 4.88 -1.32 3.95
CA ASP A 8 5.57 -0.71 2.83
C ASP A 8 5.61 -1.70 1.67
N VAL A 9 4.91 -1.37 0.57
CA VAL A 9 4.68 -2.30 -0.53
C VAL A 9 5.64 -2.06 -1.69
N ALA A 10 6.40 -3.08 -2.05
CA ALA A 10 7.25 -3.10 -3.24
C ALA A 10 6.78 -4.15 -4.26
N LYS A 11 7.49 -4.29 -5.37
CA LYS A 11 7.04 -5.08 -6.55
C LYS A 11 6.78 -6.57 -6.27
N ARG A 12 7.55 -7.21 -5.41
CA ARG A 12 7.49 -8.67 -5.17
C ARG A 12 7.50 -9.04 -3.71
N LYS A 13 7.70 -8.07 -2.85
CA LYS A 13 7.74 -8.22 -1.40
C LYS A 13 7.18 -6.98 -0.74
N SER A 14 6.76 -7.09 0.49
CA SER A 14 6.39 -5.97 1.34
C SER A 14 7.12 -6.07 2.67
N THR A 15 7.51 -4.94 3.21
CA THR A 15 8.01 -4.88 4.58
C THR A 15 6.85 -4.55 5.52
N ILE A 16 6.67 -5.36 6.55
CA ILE A 16 5.52 -5.32 7.46
C ILE A 16 5.99 -5.17 8.89
N THR A 17 5.31 -4.34 9.64
CA THR A 17 5.48 -4.25 11.11
C THR A 17 4.12 -4.09 11.77
N ILE A 18 4.02 -4.53 13.02
CA ILE A 18 2.81 -4.37 13.83
C ILE A 18 3.16 -3.66 15.12
N ARG A 19 2.46 -2.57 15.37
CA ARG A 19 2.64 -1.75 16.57
C ARG A 19 1.33 -1.54 17.30
N ARG A 20 1.45 -1.23 18.60
CA ARG A 20 0.36 -0.83 19.48
C ARG A 20 0.61 0.54 20.08
N PRO A 21 -0.40 1.16 20.69
CA PRO A 21 -0.21 2.42 21.43
C PRO A 21 0.92 2.32 22.45
N GLY A 22 1.67 3.42 22.61
CA GLY A 22 2.86 3.44 23.47
C GLY A 22 4.11 2.89 22.80
N ASP A 23 4.10 2.81 21.47
CA ASP A 23 5.20 2.31 20.61
C ASP A 23 5.60 0.84 20.89
N GLU A 24 4.68 0.05 21.47
CA GLU A 24 4.85 -1.39 21.67
C GLU A 24 4.99 -2.10 20.31
N ILE A 25 6.10 -2.80 20.12
CA ILE A 25 6.37 -3.57 18.89
C ILE A 25 5.84 -5.00 19.09
N VAL A 26 4.77 -5.35 18.37
CA VAL A 26 4.19 -6.69 18.37
C VAL A 26 4.90 -7.59 17.36
N LEU A 27 5.19 -7.04 16.17
CA LEU A 27 5.97 -7.68 15.13
C LEU A 27 7.03 -6.68 14.65
N PRO A 28 8.32 -6.98 14.83
CA PRO A 28 9.38 -6.14 14.28
C PRO A 28 9.32 -6.15 12.74
N PRO A 29 9.88 -5.13 12.07
CA PRO A 29 9.85 -5.07 10.61
C PRO A 29 10.45 -6.31 9.97
N CYS A 30 9.65 -7.00 9.18
CA CYS A 30 10.03 -8.20 8.44
C CYS A 30 9.50 -8.16 7.00
N ASP A 31 10.17 -8.85 6.09
CA ASP A 31 9.77 -8.95 4.70
C ASP A 31 8.80 -10.12 4.51
N VAL A 32 7.77 -9.91 3.69
CA VAL A 32 6.79 -10.91 3.26
C VAL A 32 6.75 -10.88 1.73
N HIS A 33 7.03 -12.02 1.10
CA HIS A 33 6.97 -12.13 -0.35
C HIS A 33 5.53 -12.30 -0.83
N HIS A 34 5.26 -11.79 -2.03
CA HIS A 34 3.94 -11.85 -2.64
C HIS A 34 3.65 -13.23 -3.25
N ASN A 35 3.78 -14.27 -2.45
CA ASN A 35 3.36 -15.63 -2.80
C ASN A 35 2.20 -16.07 -1.90
N GLN A 36 1.45 -17.06 -2.37
CA GLN A 36 0.22 -17.50 -1.70
C GLN A 36 0.46 -17.97 -0.25
N THR A 37 1.58 -18.65 -0.01
CA THR A 37 1.90 -19.22 1.31
C THR A 37 2.14 -18.11 2.33
N GLU A 38 3.08 -17.20 2.05
CA GLU A 38 3.42 -16.10 2.98
C GLU A 38 2.27 -15.13 3.19
N ILE A 39 1.47 -14.87 2.16
CA ILE A 39 0.27 -14.03 2.29
C ILE A 39 -0.78 -14.71 3.17
N ASN A 40 -1.00 -16.01 3.04
CA ASN A 40 -1.93 -16.74 3.91
C ASN A 40 -1.44 -16.80 5.36
N GLU A 41 -0.14 -16.96 5.58
CA GLU A 41 0.47 -16.89 6.90
C GLU A 41 0.28 -15.51 7.54
N LEU A 42 0.52 -14.44 6.78
CA LEU A 42 0.28 -13.08 7.22
C LEU A 42 -1.18 -12.85 7.62
N ILE A 43 -2.12 -13.27 6.77
CA ILE A 43 -3.57 -13.15 7.03
C ILE A 43 -3.92 -13.89 8.32
N SER A 44 -3.43 -15.11 8.48
CA SER A 44 -3.68 -15.94 9.66
C SER A 44 -3.11 -15.30 10.91
N TYR A 45 -1.90 -14.75 10.82
CA TYR A 45 -1.26 -14.06 11.93
C TYR A 45 -2.04 -12.80 12.35
N ILE A 46 -2.42 -11.96 11.37
CA ILE A 46 -3.21 -10.74 11.65
C ILE A 46 -4.54 -11.11 12.31
N LYS A 47 -5.22 -12.15 11.85
CA LYS A 47 -6.49 -12.62 12.43
C LYS A 47 -6.34 -13.21 13.83
N SER A 48 -5.18 -13.71 14.18
CA SER A 48 -4.90 -14.24 15.53
C SER A 48 -4.69 -13.16 16.59
N LEU A 49 -4.45 -11.92 16.16
CA LEU A 49 -4.22 -10.81 17.08
C LEU A 49 -5.48 -10.47 17.87
N LYS A 50 -5.33 -10.36 19.20
CA LYS A 50 -6.43 -9.93 20.06
C LYS A 50 -6.65 -8.42 19.92
N GLY A 51 -7.91 -8.02 19.80
CA GLY A 51 -8.31 -6.61 19.68
C GLY A 51 -8.63 -6.17 18.27
N GLU A 52 -8.83 -4.87 18.09
CA GLU A 52 -9.12 -4.28 16.79
C GLU A 52 -7.82 -4.11 16.01
N THR A 53 -7.82 -4.57 14.76
CA THR A 53 -6.64 -4.49 13.89
C THR A 53 -6.97 -3.70 12.64
N LYS A 54 -6.13 -2.71 12.31
CA LYS A 54 -6.19 -1.97 11.05
C LYS A 54 -4.86 -2.06 10.32
N VAL A 55 -4.95 -2.34 9.04
CA VAL A 55 -3.81 -2.37 8.13
C VAL A 55 -3.79 -1.07 7.33
N CYS A 56 -2.62 -0.46 7.23
CA CYS A 56 -2.40 0.71 6.40
C CYS A 56 -1.22 0.51 5.46
N MET A 57 -1.34 1.01 4.24
CA MET A 57 -0.29 1.02 3.23
C MET A 57 -0.39 2.28 2.37
N GLU A 58 0.72 2.66 1.73
CA GLU A 58 0.70 3.75 0.76
C GLU A 58 0.10 3.29 -0.57
N HIS A 59 -0.78 4.11 -1.15
CA HIS A 59 -1.32 3.85 -2.49
C HIS A 59 -0.39 4.37 -3.60
N THR A 60 0.85 3.91 -3.60
CA THR A 60 1.85 4.29 -4.61
C THR A 60 1.86 3.30 -5.76
N GLY A 61 1.64 3.80 -6.97
CA GLY A 61 1.66 2.96 -8.17
C GLY A 61 0.55 1.90 -8.17
N ARG A 62 0.92 0.66 -8.54
CA ARG A 62 -0.01 -0.48 -8.70
C ARG A 62 0.29 -1.64 -7.76
N TYR A 63 1.43 -1.59 -7.08
CA TYR A 63 1.93 -2.73 -6.30
C TYR A 63 1.14 -2.99 -5.02
N TYR A 64 0.48 -1.97 -4.47
CA TYR A 64 -0.36 -2.10 -3.27
C TYR A 64 -1.70 -2.80 -3.55
N GLU A 65 -2.22 -2.71 -4.79
CA GLU A 65 -3.56 -3.20 -5.14
C GLU A 65 -3.77 -4.69 -4.82
N PRO A 66 -2.87 -5.62 -5.22
CA PRO A 66 -3.03 -7.03 -4.88
C PRO A 66 -3.02 -7.28 -3.37
N MET A 67 -2.13 -6.60 -2.64
CA MET A 67 -2.03 -6.75 -1.19
C MET A 67 -3.30 -6.25 -0.49
N ALA A 68 -3.79 -5.07 -0.89
CA ALA A 68 -5.03 -4.51 -0.37
C ALA A 68 -6.23 -5.42 -0.66
N TYR A 69 -6.31 -5.98 -1.85
CA TYR A 69 -7.35 -6.91 -2.27
C TYR A 69 -7.34 -8.21 -1.44
N TRP A 70 -6.19 -8.87 -1.30
CA TRP A 70 -6.09 -10.12 -0.53
C TRP A 70 -6.47 -9.94 0.94
N LEU A 71 -5.96 -8.89 1.57
CA LEU A 71 -6.26 -8.61 2.97
C LEU A 71 -7.72 -8.19 3.17
N SER A 72 -8.27 -7.36 2.29
CA SER A 72 -9.66 -6.92 2.34
C SER A 72 -10.63 -8.09 2.12
N ASN A 73 -10.36 -8.97 1.15
CA ASN A 73 -11.15 -10.19 0.91
C ASN A 73 -11.10 -11.17 2.07
N ALA A 74 -10.01 -11.17 2.83
CA ALA A 74 -9.92 -11.94 4.06
C ALA A 74 -10.73 -11.34 5.23
N GLY A 75 -11.41 -10.21 5.01
CA GLY A 75 -12.21 -9.52 6.03
C GLY A 75 -11.39 -8.66 7.00
N ILE A 76 -10.15 -8.31 6.63
CA ILE A 76 -9.29 -7.43 7.41
C ILE A 76 -9.56 -5.97 7.00
N PHE A 77 -9.62 -5.06 7.99
CA PHE A 77 -9.71 -3.64 7.69
C PHE A 77 -8.39 -3.15 7.05
N VAL A 78 -8.47 -2.68 5.82
CA VAL A 78 -7.33 -2.15 5.06
C VAL A 78 -7.60 -0.70 4.70
N SER A 79 -6.60 0.15 4.82
CA SER A 79 -6.62 1.53 4.35
C SER A 79 -5.44 1.78 3.41
N ALA A 80 -5.72 2.24 2.21
CA ALA A 80 -4.70 2.70 1.26
C ALA A 80 -4.63 4.23 1.31
N VAL A 81 -3.52 4.78 1.75
CA VAL A 81 -3.37 6.19 2.10
C VAL A 81 -2.48 6.92 1.09
N ASN A 82 -2.78 8.19 0.84
CA ASN A 82 -1.94 9.03 -0.01
C ASN A 82 -0.53 9.17 0.63
N PRO A 83 0.54 8.89 -0.13
CA PRO A 83 1.92 9.02 0.34
C PRO A 83 2.25 10.38 0.94
N ILE A 84 1.64 11.46 0.43
CA ILE A 84 1.84 12.81 0.94
C ILE A 84 1.45 12.90 2.42
N LEU A 85 0.34 12.27 2.81
CA LEU A 85 -0.15 12.30 4.20
C LEU A 85 0.80 11.57 5.16
N ILE A 86 1.43 10.50 4.71
CA ILE A 86 2.43 9.76 5.49
C ILE A 86 3.75 10.52 5.52
N LYS A 87 4.14 11.14 4.40
CA LYS A 87 5.35 11.96 4.32
C LYS A 87 5.27 13.16 5.26
N ASP A 88 4.14 13.85 5.29
CA ASP A 88 3.90 15.04 6.10
C ASP A 88 3.63 14.71 7.58
N PHE A 89 3.42 13.43 7.90
CA PHE A 89 3.29 12.98 9.27
C PHE A 89 4.63 13.14 10.00
N LYS A 90 4.63 14.06 10.95
CA LYS A 90 5.80 14.30 11.82
C LYS A 90 5.85 13.22 12.88
N ASP A 91 6.88 12.39 12.78
CA ASP A 91 7.22 11.37 13.75
C ASP A 91 8.55 11.77 14.39
N ASP A 92 8.62 11.77 15.69
CA ASP A 92 9.83 12.20 16.44
C ASP A 92 11.08 11.39 16.05
N ASP A 93 10.89 10.15 15.61
CA ASP A 93 11.98 9.29 15.13
C ASP A 93 12.37 9.54 13.67
N SER A 94 11.54 10.24 12.87
CA SER A 94 11.77 10.42 11.43
C SER A 94 12.99 11.30 11.10
N PHE A 95 13.47 12.09 12.07
CA PHE A 95 14.63 12.97 11.88
C PHE A 95 15.99 12.26 12.03
N ARG A 96 16.02 11.02 12.52
CA ARG A 96 17.27 10.31 12.87
C ARG A 96 17.48 9.00 12.13
N ALA A 97 16.46 8.42 11.52
CA ALA A 97 16.57 7.13 10.86
C ALA A 97 16.90 7.29 9.37
N PRO A 98 17.85 6.50 8.81
CA PRO A 98 18.05 6.43 7.37
C PRO A 98 16.75 5.91 6.71
N LYS A 99 16.47 6.41 5.50
CA LYS A 99 15.31 5.96 4.73
C LYS A 99 15.51 4.49 4.33
N THR A 100 14.68 3.62 4.90
CA THR A 100 14.67 2.18 4.62
C THR A 100 13.22 1.69 4.61
N ASP A 101 12.94 0.61 3.89
CA ASP A 101 11.62 -0.02 3.86
C ASP A 101 11.11 -0.33 5.28
N LYS A 102 12.03 -0.71 6.19
CA LYS A 102 11.72 -0.97 7.61
C LYS A 102 11.26 0.29 8.36
N ALA A 103 11.94 1.42 8.11
CA ALA A 103 11.57 2.71 8.70
C ALA A 103 10.25 3.21 8.13
N ASP A 104 10.03 3.02 6.82
CA ASP A 104 8.81 3.42 6.15
C ASP A 104 7.60 2.59 6.64
N ALA A 105 7.73 1.27 6.79
CA ALA A 105 6.70 0.42 7.39
C ALA A 105 6.39 0.84 8.84
N ALA A 106 7.42 1.16 9.64
CA ALA A 106 7.24 1.64 11.01
C ALA A 106 6.51 2.98 11.06
N LYS A 107 6.85 3.91 10.18
CA LYS A 107 6.18 5.21 10.06
C LYS A 107 4.71 5.05 9.68
N ILE A 108 4.41 4.14 8.73
CA ILE A 108 3.03 3.82 8.34
C ILE A 108 2.24 3.26 9.54
N ALA A 109 2.83 2.38 10.35
CA ALA A 109 2.16 1.84 11.52
C ALA A 109 1.86 2.92 12.58
N ARG A 110 2.79 3.85 12.84
CA ARG A 110 2.56 4.98 13.76
C ARG A 110 1.50 5.95 13.22
N TYR A 111 1.55 6.26 11.93
CA TYR A 111 0.50 7.04 11.26
C TYR A 111 -0.87 6.39 11.44
N THR A 112 -0.95 5.06 11.32
CA THR A 112 -2.18 4.29 11.51
C THR A 112 -2.75 4.48 12.91
N LEU A 113 -1.92 4.45 13.95
CA LEU A 113 -2.34 4.69 15.34
C LEU A 113 -2.83 6.12 15.54
N ASP A 114 -2.09 7.12 15.03
CA ASP A 114 -2.44 8.53 15.15
C ASP A 114 -3.77 8.86 14.43
N ARG A 115 -3.99 8.28 13.28
CA ARG A 115 -5.16 8.54 12.43
C ARG A 115 -6.25 7.47 12.53
N TRP A 116 -6.25 6.65 13.57
CA TRP A 116 -7.10 5.47 13.73
C TRP A 116 -8.56 5.68 13.34
N SER A 117 -9.20 6.73 13.85
CA SER A 117 -10.61 7.05 13.59
C SER A 117 -10.86 7.69 12.22
N LYS A 118 -9.80 8.20 11.56
CA LYS A 118 -9.90 8.92 10.28
C LYS A 118 -9.57 8.04 9.08
N LEU A 119 -9.07 6.83 9.30
CA LEU A 119 -8.75 5.89 8.23
C LEU A 119 -10.02 5.46 7.50
N LYS A 120 -9.95 5.50 6.18
CA LYS A 120 -11.02 5.01 5.31
C LYS A 120 -10.73 3.59 4.88
N GLN A 121 -11.72 2.72 4.98
CA GLN A 121 -11.59 1.35 4.54
C GLN A 121 -11.49 1.27 3.02
N TYR A 122 -10.51 0.52 2.53
CA TYR A 122 -10.39 0.12 1.13
C TYR A 122 -11.59 -0.74 0.72
N GLY A 123 -12.20 -0.46 -0.41
CA GLY A 123 -13.40 -1.16 -0.84
C GLY A 123 -13.55 -1.22 -2.37
N LEU A 124 -14.66 -1.81 -2.80
CA LEU A 124 -14.99 -2.03 -4.22
C LEU A 124 -14.89 -0.75 -5.07
N MET A 125 -15.25 0.41 -4.51
CA MET A 125 -15.17 1.69 -5.23
C MET A 125 -13.72 2.11 -5.50
N ASP A 126 -12.79 1.79 -4.61
CA ASP A 126 -11.36 2.07 -4.82
C ASP A 126 -10.80 1.14 -5.89
N GLU A 127 -11.23 -0.09 -5.91
CA GLU A 127 -10.89 -1.09 -6.92
C GLU A 127 -11.36 -0.67 -8.31
N ILE A 128 -12.63 -0.27 -8.46
CA ILE A 128 -13.18 0.25 -9.72
C ILE A 128 -12.42 1.50 -10.18
N ARG A 129 -12.13 2.45 -9.29
CA ARG A 129 -11.35 3.65 -9.62
C ARG A 129 -9.94 3.31 -10.12
N ASN A 130 -9.28 2.31 -9.51
CA ASN A 130 -7.96 1.87 -9.93
C ASN A 130 -7.99 1.19 -11.30
N GLN A 131 -9.01 0.38 -11.57
CA GLN A 131 -9.24 -0.20 -12.88
C GLN A 131 -9.45 0.87 -13.94
N LEU A 132 -10.31 1.86 -13.68
CA LEU A 132 -10.55 2.99 -14.60
C LEU A 132 -9.28 3.81 -14.86
N LYS A 133 -8.49 4.11 -13.83
CA LYS A 133 -7.19 4.80 -14.00
C LYS A 133 -6.21 4.00 -14.85
N THR A 134 -6.19 2.69 -14.71
CA THR A 134 -5.35 1.81 -15.51
C THR A 134 -5.78 1.78 -16.96
N MET A 135 -7.08 1.64 -17.22
CA MET A 135 -7.64 1.67 -18.57
C MET A 135 -7.38 3.01 -19.26
N ASN A 136 -7.56 4.12 -18.54
CA ASN A 136 -7.31 5.46 -19.09
C ASN A 136 -5.83 5.66 -19.45
N ARG A 137 -4.88 5.18 -18.63
CA ARG A 137 -3.45 5.21 -18.97
C ARG A 137 -3.12 4.37 -20.20
N GLN A 138 -3.70 3.18 -20.31
CA GLN A 138 -3.51 2.33 -21.48
C GLN A 138 -4.11 2.96 -22.74
N PHE A 139 -5.28 3.55 -22.62
CA PHE A 139 -5.90 4.29 -23.73
C PHE A 139 -4.99 5.44 -24.21
N GLY A 140 -4.48 6.26 -23.30
CA GLY A 140 -3.53 7.33 -23.62
C GLY A 140 -2.31 6.79 -24.35
N PHE A 141 -1.67 5.74 -23.82
CA PHE A 141 -0.53 5.10 -24.46
C PHE A 141 -0.82 4.64 -25.89
N TYR A 142 -1.95 3.99 -26.15
CA TYR A 142 -2.31 3.55 -27.52
C TYR A 142 -2.61 4.74 -28.42
N MET A 143 -3.20 5.82 -27.92
CA MET A 143 -3.42 7.05 -28.69
C MET A 143 -2.12 7.72 -29.11
N ASP A 144 -1.12 7.76 -28.22
CA ASP A 144 0.20 8.28 -28.51
C ASP A 144 0.92 7.43 -29.58
N GLN A 145 0.84 6.10 -29.45
CA GLN A 145 1.39 5.17 -30.46
C GLN A 145 0.72 5.34 -31.83
N LYS A 146 -0.61 5.45 -31.85
CA LYS A 146 -1.36 5.73 -33.09
C LYS A 146 -0.89 7.02 -33.74
N THR A 147 -0.71 8.08 -32.96
CA THR A 147 -0.25 9.38 -33.47
C THR A 147 1.16 9.29 -34.02
N ALA A 148 2.08 8.62 -33.31
CA ALA A 148 3.45 8.41 -33.77
C ALA A 148 3.51 7.62 -35.08
N MET A 149 2.74 6.54 -35.18
CA MET A 149 2.65 5.72 -36.41
C MET A 149 2.10 6.53 -37.58
N LYS A 150 1.06 7.34 -37.35
CA LYS A 150 0.49 8.21 -38.37
C LYS A 150 1.50 9.23 -38.88
N ASN A 151 2.24 9.87 -37.98
CA ASN A 151 3.28 10.85 -38.34
C ASN A 151 4.42 10.20 -39.14
N ASN A 152 4.86 9.00 -38.75
CA ASN A 152 5.85 8.25 -39.50
C ASN A 152 5.35 7.89 -40.91
N LEU A 153 4.10 7.46 -41.05
CA LEU A 153 3.54 7.16 -42.36
C LEU A 153 3.50 8.39 -43.27
N ILE A 154 3.09 9.54 -42.74
CA ILE A 154 3.09 10.81 -43.50
C ILE A 154 4.52 11.16 -43.97
N SER A 155 5.52 11.05 -43.10
CA SER A 155 6.92 11.35 -43.43
C SER A 155 7.54 10.42 -44.48
N LEU A 156 6.96 9.25 -44.71
CA LEU A 156 7.38 8.30 -45.75
C LEU A 156 6.71 8.58 -47.12
N LEU A 157 5.63 9.37 -47.12
CA LEU A 157 4.88 9.70 -48.33
C LEU A 157 5.27 11.06 -48.92
N ASP A 158 6.00 11.90 -48.15
CA ASP A 158 6.58 13.16 -48.58
C ASP A 158 7.99 12.94 -49.17
#